data_c8a37fdd2cf8277b326fc4c190c94f27
#
_entry.id   c8a37fdd2cf8277b326fc4c190c94f27
#
_cell.length_a   1.000
_cell.length_b   1.000
_cell.length_c   1.000
_cell.angle_alpha   90.00
_cell.angle_beta   90.00
_cell.angle_gamma   90.00
#
_symmetry.space_group_name_H-M   'P 1'
#
loop_
_entity.id
_entity.type
_entity.pdbx_description
1 polymer ?
#
loop_
_entity_poly.entity_id
_entity_poly.type
_entity_poly.pdbx_seq_one_letter_code
_entity_poly.pdbx_strand_id
1 'polypeptide(L)' 'VEQSFIYAYMWGALASENGNVSGTKLRHLVAREMTEEQIAEARKLALECKNKNYVAC' A
#
# COMPACT_ATOMS: atom_id res chain seq x y z
N VAL A 1 3.89 6.57 13.00
CA VAL A 1 3.63 7.53 11.94
C VAL A 1 4.09 6.96 10.60
N GLU A 2 5.35 6.57 10.51
CA GLU A 2 5.89 5.98 9.28
C GLU A 2 5.15 4.71 8.89
N GLN A 3 4.78 3.93 9.89
CA GLN A 3 4.06 2.69 9.65
C GLN A 3 2.66 2.94 9.10
N SER A 4 2.05 4.07 9.48
CA SER A 4 0.75 4.46 8.94
C SER A 4 0.83 4.73 7.45
N PHE A 5 1.91 5.38 6.99
CA PHE A 5 2.10 5.60 5.57
C PHE A 5 2.32 4.28 4.83
N ILE A 6 3.07 3.37 5.43
CA ILE A 6 3.32 2.06 4.82
C ILE A 6 2.00 1.31 4.63
N TYR A 7 1.15 1.27 5.65
CA TYR A 7 -0.13 0.59 5.54
C TYR A 7 -1.08 1.31 4.59
N ALA A 8 -1.07 2.64 4.59
CA ALA A 8 -1.89 3.41 3.65
C ALA A 8 -1.49 3.12 2.20
N TYR A 9 -0.18 3.06 1.93
CA TYR A 9 0.31 2.71 0.61
C TYR A 9 -0.11 1.29 0.24
N MET A 10 0.05 0.35 1.16
CA MET A 10 -0.33 -1.04 0.93
C MET A 10 -1.79 -1.16 0.53
N TRP A 11 -2.69 -0.55 1.31
CA TRP A 11 -4.12 -0.60 1.01
C TRP A 11 -4.47 0.14 -0.27
N GLY A 12 -3.80 1.27 -0.52
CA GLY A 12 -3.98 2.00 -1.76
C GLY A 12 -3.58 1.18 -2.97
N ALA A 13 -2.46 0.45 -2.86
CA ALA A 13 -2.00 -0.42 -3.94
C ALA A 13 -2.98 -1.58 -4.18
N LEU A 14 -3.48 -2.19 -3.11
CA LEU A 14 -4.44 -3.29 -3.24
C LEU A 14 -5.74 -2.81 -3.86
N ALA A 15 -6.25 -1.67 -3.44
CA ALA A 15 -7.46 -1.10 -3.99
C ALA A 15 -7.27 -0.72 -5.46
N SER A 16 -6.09 -0.20 -5.79
CA SER A 16 -5.75 0.17 -7.17
C SER A 16 -5.79 -1.03 -8.10
N GLU A 17 -5.30 -2.18 -7.63
CA GLU A 17 -5.34 -3.40 -8.43
C GLU A 17 -6.76 -3.86 -8.71
N ASN A 18 -7.70 -3.49 -7.85
CA ASN A 18 -9.12 -3.80 -8.05
C ASN A 18 -9.85 -2.73 -8.86
N GLY A 19 -9.10 -1.80 -9.46
CA GLY A 19 -9.67 -0.76 -10.29
C GLY A 19 -10.19 0.46 -9.54
N ASN A 20 -9.83 0.60 -8.27
CA ASN A 20 -10.28 1.72 -7.44
C ASN A 20 -9.40 2.94 -7.65
N VAL A 21 -9.95 3.97 -8.27
CA VAL A 21 -9.21 5.21 -8.56
C VAL A 21 -8.79 5.91 -7.28
N SER A 22 -9.62 5.88 -6.25
CA SER A 22 -9.30 6.49 -4.96
C SER A 22 -8.09 5.82 -4.33
N GLY A 23 -7.96 4.50 -4.49
CA GLY A 23 -6.79 3.77 -4.00
C GLY A 23 -5.52 4.22 -4.70
N THR A 24 -5.59 4.43 -6.01
CA THR A 24 -4.45 4.93 -6.78
C THR A 24 -4.04 6.32 -6.30
N LYS A 25 -5.00 7.20 -6.06
CA LYS A 25 -4.71 8.54 -5.56
C LYS A 25 -4.09 8.50 -4.18
N LEU A 26 -4.61 7.66 -3.29
CA LEU A 26 -4.06 7.52 -1.95
C LEU A 26 -2.62 7.05 -2.01
N ARG A 27 -2.34 6.05 -2.83
CA ARG A 27 -0.99 5.53 -2.99
C ARG A 27 -0.02 6.62 -3.44
N HIS A 28 -0.41 7.43 -4.41
CA HIS A 28 0.43 8.52 -4.90
C HIS A 28 0.67 9.57 -3.83
N LEU A 29 -0.36 9.92 -3.07
CA LEU A 29 -0.24 10.93 -2.04
C LEU A 29 0.72 10.51 -0.94
N VAL A 30 0.57 9.29 -0.42
CA VAL A 30 1.43 8.84 0.67
C VAL A 30 2.84 8.55 0.18
N ALA A 31 2.99 8.11 -1.07
CA ALA A 31 4.32 7.82 -1.63
C ALA A 31 5.20 9.06 -1.64
N ARG A 32 4.62 10.24 -1.75
CA ARG A 32 5.38 11.49 -1.74
C ARG A 32 6.04 11.76 -0.40
N GLU A 33 5.52 11.16 0.66
CA GLU A 33 6.04 11.32 2.02
C GLU A 33 6.88 10.12 2.46
N MET A 34 7.11 9.16 1.58
CA MET A 34 7.80 7.92 1.91
C MET A 34 9.15 7.84 1.24
N THR A 35 10.09 7.16 1.91
CA THR A 35 11.37 6.83 1.30
C THR A 35 11.18 5.64 0.37
N GLU A 36 12.18 5.39 -0.50
CA GLU A 36 12.13 4.24 -1.39
C GLU A 36 12.08 2.93 -0.62
N GLU A 37 12.78 2.88 0.52
CA GLU A 37 12.76 1.69 1.36
C GLU A 37 11.38 1.42 1.94
N GLN A 38 10.70 2.48 2.38
CA GLN A 38 9.34 2.36 2.91
C GLN A 38 8.37 1.90 1.82
N ILE A 39 8.52 2.44 0.62
CA ILE A 39 7.68 2.03 -0.50
C ILE A 39 7.90 0.56 -0.84
N ALA A 40 9.16 0.12 -0.85
CA ALA A 40 9.49 -1.29 -1.11
C ALA A 40 8.86 -2.19 -0.06
N GLU A 41 8.92 -1.78 1.22
CA GLU A 41 8.31 -2.55 2.29
C GLU A 41 6.79 -2.63 2.13
N ALA A 42 6.17 -1.51 1.76
CA ALA A 42 4.73 -1.47 1.56
C ALA A 42 4.30 -2.39 0.42
N ARG A 43 5.09 -2.42 -0.65
CA ARG A 43 4.80 -3.32 -1.78
C ARG A 43 4.92 -4.78 -1.35
N LYS A 44 5.91 -5.10 -0.55
CA LYS A 44 6.10 -6.44 -0.04
C LYS A 44 4.91 -6.85 0.83
N LEU A 45 4.46 -5.97 1.70
CA LEU A 45 3.31 -6.23 2.55
C LEU A 45 2.03 -6.42 1.73
N ALA A 46 1.87 -5.64 0.65
CA ALA A 46 0.73 -5.80 -0.24
C ALA A 46 0.72 -7.18 -0.88
N LEU A 47 1.88 -7.63 -1.34
CA LEU A 47 1.99 -8.94 -1.94
C LEU A 47 1.68 -10.05 -0.94
N GLU A 48 2.20 -9.91 0.28
CA GLU A 48 1.92 -10.88 1.34
C GLU A 48 0.43 -10.91 1.68
N CYS A 49 -0.20 -9.75 1.70
CA CYS A 49 -1.63 -9.65 1.96
C CYS A 49 -2.44 -10.40 0.89
N LYS A 50 -2.07 -10.21 -0.39
CA LYS A 50 -2.73 -10.94 -1.48
C LYS A 50 -2.57 -12.44 -1.32
N ASN A 51 -1.37 -12.89 -0.94
CA ASN A 51 -1.09 -14.31 -0.77
C ASN A 51 -1.88 -14.92 0.39
N LYS A 52 -2.29 -14.09 1.33
CA LYS A 52 -3.11 -14.52 2.47
C LYS A 52 -4.61 -14.32 2.21
N ASN A 53 -5.00 -14.04 0.97
CA ASN A 53 -6.38 -13.73 0.60
C ASN A 53 -6.93 -12.56 1.40
N TYR A 54 -6.08 -11.56 1.64
CA TYR A 54 -6.42 -10.31 2.34
C TYR A 54 -6.82 -10.55 3.80
N VAL A 55 -6.34 -11.63 4.39
CA VAL A 55 -6.61 -11.94 5.79
C VAL A 55 -5.41 -11.55 6.64
N ALA A 56 -5.69 -10.93 7.78
CA ALA A 56 -4.67 -10.54 8.78
C ALA A 56 -3.61 -9.60 8.18
N CYS A 57 -4.03 -8.73 7.31
CA CYS A 57 -3.18 -7.65 6.86
C CYS A 57 -3.44 -6.43 7.73
#